data_a3688df3bfea179486f1a52225ea3f32
#
_entry.id   a3688df3bfea179486f1a52225ea3f32
#
_cell.length_a   1.000
_cell.length_b   1.000
_cell.length_c   1.000
_cell.angle_alpha   90.00
_cell.angle_beta   90.00
_cell.angle_gamma   90.00
#
_symmetry.space_group_name_H-M   'P 1'
#
loop_
_entity.id
_entity.type
_entity.pdbx_description
1 polymer ?
#
loop_
_entity_poly.entity_id
_entity_poly.type
_entity_poly.pdbx_seq_one_letter_code
_entity_poly.pdbx_strand_id
1 'polypeptide(L)'
;TYLEIHSHRPSILIEPNVPVIQGKCAKSDDDFKLFGVYEGVSIDAITRYLQKPNPYHKLMTTPESFQKVKQAVNNVGIDLYSHFFCLMDESHLLVKDVDYRENIVLPMNDFFLFKQKALVSATPIALSDPRFKAQGFRTVTIDADYDYRQEITVIHSNNSLQSIREYLKEHDTPVCFFINLVDYSHSLIKELGIENESSIFCAPKSALKLKHELNFHNAYDEWRADRMRSFNFFTSRFYNAFDLELAYSPHVVMLTDIKASAYTMLDIHTDCVQIAGRFRNGLDSLTHIYTTDHSLPTLSREEIRINQFAHEHAYNTIRTLYNSASSEAEKNAFGEAMRSLPFNKMLYPDGKKNYFAIDNDTNDRLMDSSYHDSERIEALYYSCNMFQPSCLEYNYPLKIFNRLQLEGSKMTVREKRKKMVACLSEITEPLSEFDMDYINEMRKVDSLLIEAYELLGLDAIKEMNYSQKRMNEAVILKQVKGNKTIKLVKNSFKVGNKYKCSEIVSELTRIFELLNIHPHKTIRGETIRYYFDVSPCKIGKKRERGYYLTAELL
;
A
#
# COMPACT_ATOMS: atom_id res chain seq x y z
N THR A 1 7.86 -21.77 -20.08
CA THR A 1 7.08 -21.22 -21.21
C THR A 1 7.72 -21.53 -22.57
N TYR A 2 8.99 -21.16 -22.81
CA TYR A 2 9.69 -21.35 -24.11
C TYR A 2 9.65 -22.81 -24.59
N LEU A 3 10.03 -23.77 -23.74
CA LEU A 3 10.02 -25.20 -24.06
C LEU A 3 8.62 -25.71 -24.44
N GLU A 4 7.56 -25.18 -23.81
CA GLU A 4 6.21 -25.60 -24.15
C GLU A 4 5.71 -25.01 -25.48
N ILE A 5 6.09 -23.78 -25.80
CA ILE A 5 5.77 -23.21 -27.13
C ILE A 5 6.35 -24.07 -28.25
N HIS A 6 7.58 -24.57 -28.08
CA HIS A 6 8.28 -25.41 -29.10
C HIS A 6 8.05 -26.91 -28.94
N SER A 7 7.14 -27.34 -28.04
CA SER A 7 6.82 -28.75 -27.85
C SER A 7 5.93 -29.28 -28.99
N HIS A 8 6.11 -30.56 -29.37
CA HIS A 8 5.34 -31.23 -30.42
C HIS A 8 3.99 -31.79 -29.90
N ARG A 9 3.19 -30.90 -29.30
CA ARG A 9 1.82 -31.19 -28.83
C ARG A 9 0.95 -29.94 -28.84
N PRO A 10 -0.37 -30.06 -28.94
CA PRO A 10 -1.28 -28.93 -28.76
C PRO A 10 -1.20 -28.41 -27.32
N SER A 11 -1.13 -27.09 -27.15
CA SER A 11 -0.96 -26.49 -25.81
C SER A 11 -1.78 -25.23 -25.64
N ILE A 12 -2.30 -25.04 -24.44
CA ILE A 12 -2.88 -23.80 -23.96
C ILE A 12 -2.02 -23.29 -22.80
N LEU A 13 -1.43 -22.13 -22.99
CA LEU A 13 -0.62 -21.45 -21.99
C LEU A 13 -1.46 -20.31 -21.38
N ILE A 14 -1.65 -20.33 -20.09
CA ILE A 14 -2.36 -19.27 -19.36
C ILE A 14 -1.29 -18.34 -18.78
N GLU A 15 -1.23 -17.13 -19.33
CA GLU A 15 -0.25 -16.09 -18.99
C GLU A 15 -0.98 -14.86 -18.46
N PRO A 16 -0.73 -14.42 -17.23
CA PRO A 16 -1.45 -13.31 -16.62
C PRO A 16 -1.32 -11.97 -17.33
N ASN A 17 -0.25 -11.75 -18.11
CA ASN A 17 0.13 -10.44 -18.63
C ASN A 17 0.02 -10.33 -20.16
N VAL A 18 -0.82 -9.40 -20.62
CA VAL A 18 -1.05 -9.15 -22.06
C VAL A 18 0.23 -8.76 -22.82
N PRO A 19 1.11 -7.87 -22.31
CA PRO A 19 2.35 -7.54 -23.03
C PRO A 19 3.26 -8.73 -23.28
N VAL A 20 3.31 -9.70 -22.35
CA VAL A 20 4.07 -10.94 -22.50
C VAL A 20 3.49 -11.80 -23.62
N ILE A 21 2.16 -11.94 -23.67
CA ILE A 21 1.46 -12.67 -24.74
C ILE A 21 1.80 -12.06 -26.10
N GLN A 22 1.66 -10.73 -26.23
CA GLN A 22 1.94 -10.00 -27.45
C GLN A 22 3.40 -10.16 -27.91
N GLY A 23 4.34 -9.99 -26.98
CA GLY A 23 5.77 -10.13 -27.25
C GLY A 23 6.16 -11.54 -27.71
N LYS A 24 5.62 -12.58 -27.04
CA LYS A 24 5.87 -13.97 -27.44
C LYS A 24 5.21 -14.33 -28.77
N CYS A 25 4.00 -13.84 -29.05
CA CYS A 25 3.33 -14.03 -30.34
C CYS A 25 4.10 -13.37 -31.49
N ALA A 26 4.66 -12.17 -31.28
CA ALA A 26 5.45 -11.48 -32.30
C ALA A 26 6.78 -12.18 -32.64
N LYS A 27 7.35 -12.90 -31.66
CA LYS A 27 8.62 -13.65 -31.82
C LYS A 27 8.40 -15.15 -32.18
N SER A 28 7.15 -15.60 -32.36
CA SER A 28 6.85 -17.03 -32.62
C SER A 28 7.18 -17.43 -34.03
N ASP A 29 7.80 -18.61 -34.20
CA ASP A 29 8.13 -19.22 -35.49
C ASP A 29 6.87 -19.70 -36.21
N ASP A 30 6.95 -19.84 -37.53
CA ASP A 30 5.80 -20.32 -38.35
C ASP A 30 5.40 -21.77 -38.02
N ASP A 31 6.37 -22.63 -37.67
CA ASP A 31 6.11 -24.04 -37.31
C ASP A 31 5.36 -24.16 -35.96
N PHE A 32 5.59 -23.23 -35.04
CA PHE A 32 4.97 -23.17 -33.70
C PHE A 32 4.22 -21.86 -33.52
N LYS A 33 3.41 -21.49 -34.52
CA LYS A 33 2.68 -20.20 -34.51
C LYS A 33 1.80 -20.06 -33.28
N LEU A 34 2.20 -19.16 -32.38
CA LEU A 34 1.47 -18.85 -31.16
C LEU A 34 0.32 -17.88 -31.46
N PHE A 35 -0.88 -18.22 -30.99
CA PHE A 35 -2.06 -17.36 -31.12
C PHE A 35 -2.44 -16.76 -29.74
N GLY A 36 -2.34 -15.43 -29.62
CA GLY A 36 -2.68 -14.71 -28.40
C GLY A 36 -4.17 -14.46 -28.25
N VAL A 37 -4.70 -14.70 -27.03
CA VAL A 37 -6.11 -14.49 -26.68
C VAL A 37 -6.19 -13.60 -25.43
N TYR A 38 -6.67 -12.38 -25.62
CA TYR A 38 -6.83 -11.37 -24.58
C TYR A 38 -8.04 -10.48 -24.89
N GLU A 39 -8.24 -9.41 -24.14
CA GLU A 39 -9.31 -8.46 -24.41
C GLU A 39 -9.26 -7.95 -25.84
N GLY A 40 -10.42 -7.86 -26.51
CA GLY A 40 -10.55 -7.47 -27.92
C GLY A 40 -10.42 -8.62 -28.93
N VAL A 41 -9.85 -9.78 -28.59
CA VAL A 41 -9.81 -10.96 -29.47
C VAL A 41 -11.16 -11.65 -29.46
N SER A 42 -11.75 -11.88 -30.68
CA SER A 42 -13.06 -12.51 -30.82
C SER A 42 -12.96 -14.06 -30.83
N ILE A 43 -14.05 -14.71 -30.41
CA ILE A 43 -14.18 -16.17 -30.45
C ILE A 43 -14.02 -16.69 -31.87
N ASP A 44 -14.58 -15.99 -32.86
CA ASP A 44 -14.47 -16.37 -34.28
C ASP A 44 -13.02 -16.35 -34.80
N ALA A 45 -12.20 -15.44 -34.32
CA ALA A 45 -10.78 -15.38 -34.66
C ALA A 45 -10.04 -16.61 -34.10
N ILE A 46 -10.34 -17.02 -32.88
CA ILE A 46 -9.78 -18.22 -32.25
C ILE A 46 -10.27 -19.47 -33.01
N THR A 47 -11.57 -19.55 -33.33
CA THR A 47 -12.17 -20.67 -34.07
C THR A 47 -11.52 -20.81 -35.43
N ARG A 48 -11.32 -19.72 -36.18
CA ARG A 48 -10.62 -19.75 -37.47
C ARG A 48 -9.16 -20.19 -37.35
N TYR A 49 -8.48 -19.83 -36.26
CA TYR A 49 -7.12 -20.32 -36.03
C TYR A 49 -7.11 -21.83 -35.81
N LEU A 50 -8.04 -22.36 -35.00
CA LEU A 50 -8.14 -23.79 -34.70
C LEU A 50 -8.57 -24.65 -35.91
N GLN A 51 -9.27 -24.07 -36.88
CA GLN A 51 -9.66 -24.74 -38.13
C GLN A 51 -8.52 -24.88 -39.15
N LYS A 52 -7.43 -24.13 -38.97
CA LYS A 52 -6.26 -24.28 -39.84
C LYS A 52 -5.57 -25.62 -39.56
N PRO A 53 -5.10 -26.32 -40.60
CA PRO A 53 -4.35 -27.56 -40.40
C PRO A 53 -3.03 -27.25 -39.69
N ASN A 54 -2.95 -27.59 -38.42
CA ASN A 54 -1.75 -27.50 -37.61
C ASN A 54 -1.80 -28.61 -36.54
N PRO A 55 -0.83 -29.56 -36.52
CA PRO A 55 -0.81 -30.63 -35.53
C PRO A 55 -0.51 -30.12 -34.09
N TYR A 56 0.05 -28.92 -33.98
CA TYR A 56 0.52 -28.37 -32.70
C TYR A 56 -0.05 -26.97 -32.42
N HIS A 57 -1.39 -26.86 -32.40
CA HIS A 57 -2.03 -25.60 -32.06
C HIS A 57 -1.50 -25.04 -30.72
N LYS A 58 -1.01 -23.80 -30.73
CA LYS A 58 -0.47 -23.09 -29.57
C LYS A 58 -1.33 -21.87 -29.27
N LEU A 59 -2.03 -21.90 -28.16
CA LEU A 59 -2.84 -20.80 -27.68
C LEU A 59 -2.19 -20.22 -26.43
N MET A 60 -2.07 -18.89 -26.33
CA MET A 60 -1.67 -18.21 -25.11
C MET A 60 -2.75 -17.23 -24.70
N THR A 61 -3.27 -17.35 -23.50
CA THR A 61 -4.46 -16.60 -23.08
C THR A 61 -4.28 -15.98 -21.69
N THR A 62 -4.91 -14.82 -21.48
CA THR A 62 -5.08 -14.34 -20.09
C THR A 62 -6.11 -15.18 -19.34
N PRO A 63 -6.02 -15.26 -18.01
CA PRO A 63 -7.02 -15.96 -17.18
C PRO A 63 -8.45 -15.53 -17.47
N GLU A 64 -8.70 -14.24 -17.64
CA GLU A 64 -10.02 -13.66 -17.92
C GLU A 64 -10.56 -14.05 -19.29
N SER A 65 -9.66 -14.25 -20.27
CA SER A 65 -10.05 -14.61 -21.64
C SER A 65 -10.12 -16.11 -21.89
N PHE A 66 -9.77 -16.95 -20.92
CA PHE A 66 -9.76 -18.41 -21.06
C PHE A 66 -11.13 -18.97 -21.50
N GLN A 67 -12.23 -18.39 -21.03
CA GLN A 67 -13.57 -18.82 -21.43
C GLN A 67 -13.82 -18.67 -22.95
N LYS A 68 -13.20 -17.69 -23.61
CA LYS A 68 -13.25 -17.55 -25.07
C LYS A 68 -12.55 -18.72 -25.77
N VAL A 69 -11.42 -19.17 -25.23
CA VAL A 69 -10.69 -20.36 -25.74
C VAL A 69 -11.57 -21.60 -25.62
N LYS A 70 -12.16 -21.80 -24.42
CA LYS A 70 -13.06 -22.94 -24.17
C LYS A 70 -14.22 -22.96 -25.15
N GLN A 71 -14.85 -21.83 -25.39
CA GLN A 71 -15.97 -21.72 -26.33
C GLN A 71 -15.53 -21.98 -27.81
N ALA A 72 -14.39 -21.44 -28.23
CA ALA A 72 -13.87 -21.64 -29.58
C ALA A 72 -13.47 -23.10 -29.83
N VAL A 73 -12.83 -23.76 -28.84
CA VAL A 73 -12.47 -25.19 -28.93
C VAL A 73 -13.73 -26.06 -29.05
N ASN A 74 -14.78 -25.73 -28.26
CA ASN A 74 -16.07 -26.43 -28.38
C ASN A 74 -16.72 -26.23 -29.75
N ASN A 75 -16.65 -25.04 -30.35
CA ASN A 75 -17.20 -24.74 -31.66
C ASN A 75 -16.57 -25.58 -32.81
N VAL A 76 -15.33 -26.03 -32.64
CA VAL A 76 -14.64 -26.91 -33.62
C VAL A 76 -14.75 -28.39 -33.25
N GLY A 77 -15.50 -28.74 -32.21
CA GLY A 77 -15.75 -30.12 -31.79
C GLY A 77 -14.55 -30.86 -31.19
N ILE A 78 -13.58 -30.15 -30.66
CA ILE A 78 -12.39 -30.72 -30.01
C ILE A 78 -12.68 -30.88 -28.51
N ASP A 79 -12.26 -32.00 -27.91
CA ASP A 79 -12.27 -32.17 -26.45
C ASP A 79 -11.11 -31.40 -25.85
N LEU A 80 -11.43 -30.25 -25.24
CA LEU A 80 -10.48 -29.34 -24.63
C LEU A 80 -9.51 -30.03 -23.65
N TYR A 81 -10.06 -30.85 -22.77
CA TYR A 81 -9.33 -31.37 -21.62
C TYR A 81 -8.43 -32.57 -21.91
N SER A 82 -8.72 -33.30 -22.97
CA SER A 82 -7.91 -34.45 -23.41
C SER A 82 -6.94 -34.11 -24.54
N HIS A 83 -7.29 -33.13 -25.37
CA HIS A 83 -6.50 -32.77 -26.54
C HIS A 83 -5.34 -31.84 -26.24
N PHE A 84 -5.54 -30.85 -25.34
CA PHE A 84 -4.53 -29.86 -25.01
C PHE A 84 -3.78 -30.18 -23.73
N PHE A 85 -2.47 -29.88 -23.73
CA PHE A 85 -1.72 -29.66 -22.49
C PHE A 85 -2.00 -28.26 -21.97
N CYS A 86 -2.29 -28.12 -20.68
CA CYS A 86 -2.52 -26.82 -20.06
C CYS A 86 -1.34 -26.41 -19.18
N LEU A 87 -0.70 -25.28 -19.50
CA LEU A 87 0.36 -24.68 -18.71
C LEU A 87 -0.14 -23.38 -18.07
N MET A 88 -0.09 -23.31 -16.75
CA MET A 88 -0.25 -22.06 -16.01
C MET A 88 1.14 -21.45 -15.77
N ASP A 89 1.43 -20.35 -16.45
CA ASP A 89 2.69 -19.61 -16.29
C ASP A 89 2.56 -18.59 -15.16
N GLU A 90 3.67 -18.19 -14.55
CA GLU A 90 3.74 -17.27 -13.42
C GLU A 90 2.72 -17.62 -12.29
N SER A 91 2.68 -18.91 -11.92
CA SER A 91 1.66 -19.45 -11.03
C SER A 91 1.64 -18.85 -9.62
N HIS A 92 2.72 -18.19 -9.17
CA HIS A 92 2.74 -17.43 -7.93
C HIS A 92 1.73 -16.26 -7.93
N LEU A 93 1.39 -15.72 -9.10
CA LEU A 93 0.40 -14.65 -9.24
C LEU A 93 -1.03 -15.12 -8.92
N LEU A 94 -1.33 -16.43 -9.00
CA LEU A 94 -2.61 -16.98 -8.53
C LEU A 94 -2.85 -16.68 -7.03
N VAL A 95 -1.76 -16.56 -6.26
CA VAL A 95 -1.80 -16.22 -4.84
C VAL A 95 -1.65 -14.71 -4.65
N LYS A 96 -0.63 -14.09 -5.23
CA LYS A 96 -0.32 -12.68 -4.96
C LYS A 96 -1.36 -11.69 -5.49
N ASP A 97 -2.00 -12.01 -6.62
CA ASP A 97 -2.90 -11.08 -7.30
C ASP A 97 -4.38 -11.30 -6.96
N VAL A 98 -4.74 -12.40 -6.30
CA VAL A 98 -6.15 -12.80 -6.13
C VAL A 98 -7.00 -11.79 -5.36
N ASP A 99 -6.43 -11.01 -4.46
CA ASP A 99 -7.17 -10.04 -3.63
C ASP A 99 -7.66 -8.81 -4.44
N TYR A 100 -6.89 -8.38 -5.44
CA TYR A 100 -7.25 -7.24 -6.29
C TYR A 100 -7.62 -7.63 -7.74
N ARG A 101 -7.36 -8.87 -8.13
CA ARG A 101 -7.64 -9.46 -9.44
C ARG A 101 -8.29 -10.82 -9.27
N GLU A 102 -9.48 -10.86 -8.67
CA GLU A 102 -10.23 -12.10 -8.40
C GLU A 102 -10.34 -13.01 -9.62
N ASN A 103 -10.38 -12.44 -10.82
CA ASN A 103 -10.52 -13.18 -12.07
C ASN A 103 -9.29 -14.00 -12.46
N ILE A 104 -8.14 -13.82 -11.82
CA ILE A 104 -6.92 -14.56 -12.12
C ILE A 104 -7.10 -16.08 -11.89
N VAL A 105 -7.97 -16.46 -10.96
CA VAL A 105 -8.23 -17.85 -10.59
C VAL A 105 -9.40 -18.48 -11.38
N LEU A 106 -10.07 -17.74 -12.28
CA LEU A 106 -11.19 -18.26 -13.08
C LEU A 106 -10.89 -19.55 -13.84
N PRO A 107 -9.69 -19.75 -14.45
CA PRO A 107 -9.40 -20.97 -15.17
C PRO A 107 -9.16 -22.19 -14.27
N MET A 108 -8.99 -22.02 -12.95
CA MET A 108 -8.48 -23.10 -12.10
C MET A 108 -9.41 -24.31 -12.00
N ASN A 109 -10.72 -24.11 -12.06
CA ASN A 109 -11.64 -25.25 -12.08
C ASN A 109 -11.52 -26.05 -13.40
N ASP A 110 -11.36 -25.38 -14.51
CA ASP A 110 -11.10 -26.03 -15.81
C ASP A 110 -9.69 -26.64 -15.85
N PHE A 111 -8.68 -25.96 -15.28
CA PHE A 111 -7.30 -26.45 -15.18
C PHE A 111 -7.23 -27.86 -14.56
N PHE A 112 -7.95 -28.09 -13.47
CA PHE A 112 -7.98 -29.41 -12.84
C PHE A 112 -8.63 -30.52 -13.69
N LEU A 113 -9.41 -30.18 -14.71
CA LEU A 113 -10.04 -31.15 -15.62
C LEU A 113 -9.09 -31.62 -16.74
N PHE A 114 -8.05 -30.86 -17.08
CA PHE A 114 -7.10 -31.27 -18.09
C PHE A 114 -6.38 -32.57 -17.70
N LYS A 115 -6.24 -33.49 -18.65
CA LYS A 115 -5.49 -34.73 -18.44
C LYS A 115 -3.99 -34.48 -18.23
N GLN A 116 -3.44 -33.53 -18.99
CA GLN A 116 -2.03 -33.13 -18.91
C GLN A 116 -1.96 -31.65 -18.60
N LYS A 117 -1.28 -31.32 -17.51
CA LYS A 117 -1.21 -29.94 -17.01
C LYS A 117 -0.01 -29.73 -16.10
N ALA A 118 0.46 -28.49 -16.06
CA ALA A 118 1.50 -28.06 -15.14
C ALA A 118 1.33 -26.60 -14.72
N LEU A 119 1.90 -26.25 -13.57
CA LEU A 119 2.12 -24.88 -13.15
C LEU A 119 3.63 -24.61 -13.16
N VAL A 120 4.00 -23.40 -13.55
CA VAL A 120 5.40 -22.97 -13.62
C VAL A 120 5.54 -21.61 -12.94
N SER A 121 6.58 -21.45 -12.16
CA SER A 121 6.99 -20.17 -11.58
C SER A 121 8.47 -20.21 -11.26
N ALA A 122 9.16 -19.06 -11.42
CA ALA A 122 10.51 -18.88 -10.89
C ALA A 122 10.50 -18.70 -9.36
N THR A 123 9.37 -18.24 -8.82
CA THR A 123 9.17 -17.92 -7.40
C THR A 123 7.90 -18.58 -6.86
N PRO A 124 7.86 -19.92 -6.76
CA PRO A 124 6.65 -20.65 -6.41
C PRO A 124 6.21 -20.38 -4.98
N ILE A 125 4.92 -20.10 -4.80
CA ILE A 125 4.25 -20.04 -3.49
C ILE A 125 3.55 -21.37 -3.23
N ALA A 126 3.61 -21.83 -2.00
CA ALA A 126 2.96 -23.09 -1.60
C ALA A 126 1.42 -22.97 -1.74
N LEU A 127 0.82 -23.93 -2.43
CA LEU A 127 -0.61 -23.98 -2.70
C LEU A 127 -1.30 -24.98 -1.77
N SER A 128 -2.36 -24.55 -1.09
CA SER A 128 -3.10 -25.37 -0.12
C SER A 128 -4.33 -26.09 -0.70
N ASP A 129 -4.70 -25.82 -1.96
CA ASP A 129 -5.87 -26.47 -2.59
C ASP A 129 -5.69 -28.01 -2.59
N PRO A 130 -6.59 -28.75 -1.92
CA PRO A 130 -6.45 -30.21 -1.77
C PRO A 130 -6.48 -30.99 -3.09
N ARG A 131 -6.98 -30.38 -4.16
CA ARG A 131 -7.02 -31.00 -5.51
C ARG A 131 -5.62 -31.28 -6.05
N PHE A 132 -4.61 -30.47 -5.70
CA PHE A 132 -3.23 -30.75 -6.10
C PHE A 132 -2.75 -32.09 -5.55
N LYS A 133 -2.94 -32.30 -4.25
CA LYS A 133 -2.58 -33.57 -3.59
C LYS A 133 -3.41 -34.74 -4.11
N ALA A 134 -4.73 -34.56 -4.25
CA ALA A 134 -5.64 -35.59 -4.71
C ALA A 134 -5.35 -36.07 -6.13
N GLN A 135 -4.83 -35.18 -7.00
CA GLN A 135 -4.45 -35.52 -8.37
C GLN A 135 -2.96 -35.89 -8.54
N GLY A 136 -2.23 -36.03 -7.44
CA GLY A 136 -0.85 -36.50 -7.46
C GLY A 136 0.16 -35.54 -8.10
N PHE A 137 -0.04 -34.22 -7.98
CA PHE A 137 0.92 -33.24 -8.47
C PHE A 137 2.28 -33.44 -7.78
N ARG A 138 3.34 -33.33 -8.57
CA ARG A 138 4.72 -33.40 -8.10
C ARG A 138 5.42 -32.08 -8.38
N THR A 139 6.23 -31.63 -7.42
CA THR A 139 7.12 -30.50 -7.62
C THR A 139 8.41 -30.97 -8.27
N VAL A 140 8.83 -30.30 -9.32
CA VAL A 140 10.12 -30.47 -9.99
C VAL A 140 10.86 -29.15 -9.87
N THR A 141 11.99 -29.12 -9.20
CA THR A 141 12.88 -27.98 -9.11
C THR A 141 13.99 -28.14 -10.16
N ILE A 142 14.22 -27.08 -10.92
CA ILE A 142 15.29 -27.04 -11.93
C ILE A 142 16.25 -25.95 -11.47
N ASP A 143 17.40 -26.36 -10.98
CA ASP A 143 18.47 -25.48 -10.54
C ASP A 143 19.60 -25.47 -11.57
N ALA A 144 20.31 -24.36 -11.70
CA ALA A 144 21.53 -24.29 -12.50
C ALA A 144 22.67 -25.03 -11.77
N ASP A 145 23.61 -25.58 -12.54
CA ASP A 145 24.79 -26.27 -12.02
C ASP A 145 26.00 -25.34 -11.76
N TYR A 146 25.76 -24.03 -11.80
CA TYR A 146 26.73 -22.97 -11.49
C TYR A 146 26.15 -22.00 -10.47
N ASP A 147 27.02 -21.25 -9.79
CA ASP A 147 26.58 -20.20 -8.86
C ASP A 147 25.99 -19.01 -9.65
N TYR A 148 24.68 -18.83 -9.51
CA TYR A 148 23.89 -17.78 -10.15
C TYR A 148 23.41 -16.73 -9.15
N ARG A 149 23.82 -16.84 -7.88
CA ARG A 149 23.40 -15.89 -6.85
C ARG A 149 23.92 -14.49 -7.14
N GLN A 150 23.06 -13.52 -6.95
CA GLN A 150 23.40 -12.11 -7.12
C GLN A 150 23.81 -11.51 -5.78
N GLU A 151 24.88 -10.74 -5.79
CA GLU A 151 25.25 -9.91 -4.64
C GLU A 151 24.17 -8.87 -4.41
N ILE A 152 23.76 -8.68 -3.16
CA ILE A 152 22.79 -7.68 -2.77
C ILE A 152 23.21 -6.99 -1.48
N THR A 153 23.16 -5.65 -1.50
CA THR A 153 23.30 -4.86 -0.27
C THR A 153 21.93 -4.64 0.36
N VAL A 154 21.77 -5.07 1.60
CA VAL A 154 20.50 -5.00 2.35
C VAL A 154 20.67 -3.98 3.46
N ILE A 155 20.00 -2.82 3.34
CA ILE A 155 20.18 -1.67 4.24
C ILE A 155 18.94 -1.52 5.11
N HIS A 156 19.04 -1.86 6.39
CA HIS A 156 18.06 -1.46 7.38
C HIS A 156 18.25 0.01 7.73
N SER A 157 17.18 0.81 7.66
CA SER A 157 17.26 2.23 7.95
C SER A 157 16.04 2.75 8.70
N ASN A 158 16.27 3.69 9.60
CA ASN A 158 15.21 4.46 10.25
C ASN A 158 14.72 5.64 9.40
N ASN A 159 15.43 6.01 8.30
CA ASN A 159 15.13 7.13 7.42
C ASN A 159 15.47 6.80 5.95
N SER A 160 14.47 6.32 5.21
CA SER A 160 14.61 5.89 3.79
C SER A 160 15.10 7.03 2.89
N LEU A 161 14.59 8.26 3.07
CA LEU A 161 14.99 9.40 2.26
C LEU A 161 16.48 9.73 2.43
N GLN A 162 16.96 9.74 3.68
CA GLN A 162 18.37 10.02 3.93
C GLN A 162 19.26 8.88 3.41
N SER A 163 18.83 7.63 3.56
CA SER A 163 19.57 6.50 2.97
C SER A 163 19.69 6.60 1.46
N ILE A 164 18.61 7.03 0.78
CA ILE A 164 18.65 7.25 -0.68
C ILE A 164 19.58 8.42 -1.02
N ARG A 165 19.55 9.53 -0.26
CA ARG A 165 20.47 10.66 -0.49
C ARG A 165 21.93 10.26 -0.38
N GLU A 166 22.29 9.45 0.63
CA GLU A 166 23.66 8.94 0.77
C GLU A 166 23.99 7.96 -0.36
N TYR A 167 23.08 7.05 -0.67
CA TYR A 167 23.24 6.12 -1.79
C TYR A 167 23.53 6.83 -3.11
N LEU A 168 22.79 7.90 -3.43
CA LEU A 168 22.95 8.67 -4.66
C LEU A 168 24.24 9.53 -4.70
N LYS A 169 24.94 9.73 -3.57
CA LYS A 169 26.27 10.37 -3.57
C LYS A 169 27.37 9.38 -3.94
N GLU A 170 27.17 8.11 -3.69
CA GLU A 170 28.16 7.04 -3.86
C GLU A 170 28.03 6.31 -5.20
N HIS A 171 26.87 6.45 -5.88
CA HIS A 171 26.56 5.71 -7.09
C HIS A 171 26.19 6.66 -8.24
N ASP A 172 26.77 6.37 -9.40
CA ASP A 172 26.47 7.08 -10.63
C ASP A 172 25.08 6.70 -11.18
N THR A 173 24.60 7.43 -12.14
CA THR A 173 23.38 7.12 -12.88
C THR A 173 23.69 6.23 -14.09
N PRO A 174 22.73 5.42 -14.56
CA PRO A 174 21.30 5.44 -14.24
C PRO A 174 20.91 4.53 -13.05
N VAL A 175 19.92 4.99 -12.28
CA VAL A 175 19.36 4.26 -11.16
C VAL A 175 17.91 3.86 -11.45
N CYS A 176 17.56 2.60 -11.15
CA CYS A 176 16.22 2.06 -11.27
C CYS A 176 15.66 1.77 -9.86
N PHE A 177 14.65 2.52 -9.45
CA PHE A 177 13.95 2.34 -8.17
C PHE A 177 12.71 1.48 -8.36
N PHE A 178 12.51 0.51 -7.48
CA PHE A 178 11.31 -0.33 -7.40
C PHE A 178 10.54 -0.01 -6.14
N ILE A 179 9.39 0.67 -6.29
CA ILE A 179 8.57 1.19 -5.18
C ILE A 179 7.09 1.04 -5.53
N ASN A 180 6.35 0.24 -4.78
CA ASN A 180 4.93 0.01 -5.06
C ASN A 180 4.00 1.12 -4.52
N LEU A 181 4.38 2.38 -4.67
CA LEU A 181 3.56 3.52 -4.26
C LEU A 181 3.87 4.76 -5.11
N VAL A 182 2.96 5.09 -6.05
CA VAL A 182 3.15 6.18 -7.04
C VAL A 182 3.29 7.55 -6.37
N ASP A 183 2.42 7.85 -5.40
CA ASP A 183 2.44 9.15 -4.72
C ASP A 183 3.72 9.33 -3.90
N TYR A 184 4.24 8.25 -3.32
CA TYR A 184 5.52 8.24 -2.62
C TYR A 184 6.69 8.46 -3.58
N SER A 185 6.71 7.75 -4.72
CA SER A 185 7.74 7.94 -5.76
C SER A 185 7.80 9.39 -6.24
N HIS A 186 6.64 10.01 -6.50
CA HIS A 186 6.57 11.40 -6.92
C HIS A 186 7.06 12.37 -5.82
N SER A 187 6.66 12.13 -4.56
CA SER A 187 7.13 12.94 -3.43
C SER A 187 8.63 12.81 -3.21
N LEU A 188 9.17 11.58 -3.35
CA LEU A 188 10.60 11.31 -3.27
C LEU A 188 11.39 12.06 -4.36
N ILE A 189 10.90 12.04 -5.60
CA ILE A 189 11.48 12.80 -6.73
C ILE A 189 11.57 14.28 -6.40
N LYS A 190 10.51 14.86 -5.83
CA LYS A 190 10.49 16.28 -5.42
C LYS A 190 11.48 16.59 -4.31
N GLU A 191 11.49 15.76 -3.25
CA GLU A 191 12.39 15.96 -2.10
C GLU A 191 13.87 15.79 -2.47
N LEU A 192 14.15 15.02 -3.52
CA LEU A 192 15.50 14.87 -4.07
C LEU A 192 15.85 15.96 -5.09
N GLY A 193 14.87 16.72 -5.60
CA GLY A 193 15.08 17.76 -6.61
C GLY A 193 15.46 17.23 -7.99
N ILE A 194 14.96 16.03 -8.35
CA ILE A 194 15.34 15.29 -9.58
C ILE A 194 14.20 15.16 -10.60
N GLU A 195 13.19 16.06 -10.57
CA GLU A 195 11.99 15.95 -11.41
C GLU A 195 12.29 15.86 -12.91
N ASN A 196 13.23 16.67 -13.40
CA ASN A 196 13.56 16.72 -14.82
C ASN A 196 14.34 15.50 -15.31
N GLU A 197 15.01 14.80 -14.40
CA GLU A 197 15.88 13.66 -14.67
C GLU A 197 15.20 12.33 -14.33
N SER A 198 13.92 12.36 -13.96
CA SER A 198 13.16 11.20 -13.49
C SER A 198 12.06 10.76 -14.44
N SER A 199 11.81 9.45 -14.49
CA SER A 199 10.65 8.81 -15.12
C SER A 199 9.94 7.91 -14.12
N ILE A 200 8.59 7.88 -14.17
CA ILE A 200 7.77 6.94 -13.38
C ILE A 200 7.02 6.00 -14.32
N PHE A 201 7.21 4.69 -14.13
CA PHE A 201 6.52 3.63 -14.84
C PHE A 201 5.47 3.00 -13.91
N CYS A 202 4.19 3.17 -14.25
CA CYS A 202 3.07 2.81 -13.36
C CYS A 202 1.82 2.41 -14.15
N ALA A 203 0.71 2.12 -13.46
CA ALA A 203 -0.56 1.79 -14.10
C ALA A 203 -1.14 3.01 -14.87
N PRO A 204 -1.96 2.80 -15.96
CA PRO A 204 -2.49 3.87 -16.79
C PRO A 204 -3.20 4.99 -16.01
N LYS A 205 -4.06 4.62 -15.05
CA LYS A 205 -4.75 5.59 -14.18
C LYS A 205 -3.79 6.45 -13.36
N SER A 206 -2.72 5.84 -12.84
CA SER A 206 -1.70 6.53 -12.06
C SER A 206 -0.86 7.46 -12.93
N ALA A 207 -0.51 7.03 -14.15
CA ALA A 207 0.20 7.88 -15.11
C ALA A 207 -0.62 9.12 -15.50
N LEU A 208 -1.94 8.95 -15.73
CA LEU A 208 -2.85 10.06 -15.99
C LEU A 208 -2.95 11.01 -14.78
N LYS A 209 -3.07 10.48 -13.56
CA LYS A 209 -3.08 11.27 -12.32
C LYS A 209 -1.81 12.11 -12.18
N LEU A 210 -0.65 11.51 -12.36
CA LEU A 210 0.64 12.22 -12.28
C LEU A 210 0.71 13.38 -13.28
N LYS A 211 0.27 13.17 -14.52
CA LYS A 211 0.29 14.19 -15.58
C LYS A 211 -0.70 15.33 -15.34
N HIS A 212 -1.93 15.01 -14.96
CA HIS A 212 -3.01 16.00 -14.91
C HIS A 212 -3.18 16.66 -13.54
N GLU A 213 -2.96 15.93 -12.44
CA GLU A 213 -3.17 16.47 -11.10
C GLU A 213 -1.87 16.97 -10.46
N LEU A 214 -0.74 16.30 -10.75
CA LEU A 214 0.55 16.61 -10.12
C LEU A 214 1.54 17.29 -11.08
N ASN A 215 1.13 17.55 -12.34
CA ASN A 215 1.96 18.18 -13.38
C ASN A 215 3.31 17.48 -13.63
N PHE A 216 3.36 16.15 -13.43
CA PHE A 216 4.54 15.35 -13.69
C PHE A 216 4.37 14.59 -15.03
N HIS A 217 4.97 15.08 -16.09
CA HIS A 217 4.75 14.61 -17.46
C HIS A 217 5.52 13.34 -17.82
N ASN A 218 6.60 13.02 -17.12
CA ASN A 218 7.44 11.84 -17.36
C ASN A 218 6.88 10.56 -16.69
N ALA A 219 5.56 10.38 -16.76
CA ALA A 219 4.85 9.22 -16.22
C ALA A 219 4.32 8.35 -17.37
N TYR A 220 4.60 7.05 -17.34
CA TYR A 220 4.33 6.12 -18.44
C TYR A 220 3.68 4.84 -17.94
N ASP A 221 2.76 4.31 -18.74
CA ASP A 221 2.08 3.04 -18.48
C ASP A 221 2.69 1.86 -19.26
N GLU A 222 3.62 2.17 -20.16
CA GLU A 222 4.43 1.21 -20.91
C GLU A 222 5.90 1.58 -20.81
N TRP A 223 6.74 0.58 -20.61
CA TRP A 223 8.18 0.76 -20.67
C TRP A 223 8.66 0.82 -22.12
N ARG A 224 9.57 1.77 -22.37
CA ARG A 224 10.35 1.90 -23.61
C ARG A 224 11.71 2.48 -23.27
N ALA A 225 12.76 2.00 -23.96
CA ALA A 225 14.12 2.45 -23.70
C ALA A 225 14.30 3.97 -23.89
N ASP A 226 13.59 4.58 -24.83
CA ASP A 226 13.61 6.04 -25.09
C ASP A 226 12.93 6.89 -24.00
N ARG A 227 12.23 6.26 -23.07
CA ARG A 227 11.57 6.91 -21.91
C ARG A 227 12.41 6.83 -20.63
N MET A 228 13.52 6.09 -20.66
CA MET A 228 14.44 5.99 -19.52
C MET A 228 15.21 7.29 -19.32
N ARG A 229 15.47 7.63 -18.07
CA ARG A 229 16.23 8.81 -17.65
C ARG A 229 17.30 8.42 -16.62
N SER A 230 17.98 9.40 -16.02
CA SER A 230 18.94 9.15 -14.94
C SER A 230 18.32 8.40 -13.77
N PHE A 231 17.06 8.70 -13.42
CA PHE A 231 16.31 8.06 -12.32
C PHE A 231 14.99 7.50 -12.83
N ASN A 232 14.77 6.20 -12.61
CA ASN A 232 13.62 5.49 -13.15
C ASN A 232 12.87 4.76 -12.03
N PHE A 233 11.59 5.07 -11.85
CA PHE A 233 10.77 4.54 -10.77
C PHE A 233 9.74 3.56 -11.34
N PHE A 234 9.76 2.32 -10.83
CA PHE A 234 8.90 1.24 -11.28
C PHE A 234 7.97 0.80 -10.15
N THR A 235 6.66 0.73 -10.44
CA THR A 235 5.69 0.16 -9.51
C THR A 235 5.53 -1.35 -9.71
N SER A 236 4.77 -2.04 -8.82
CA SER A 236 4.56 -3.49 -8.85
C SER A 236 4.11 -4.04 -10.20
N ARG A 237 3.44 -3.24 -11.04
CA ARG A 237 3.09 -3.60 -12.42
C ARG A 237 4.31 -4.07 -13.24
N PHE A 238 5.49 -3.60 -12.88
CA PHE A 238 6.76 -3.87 -13.58
C PHE A 238 7.70 -4.82 -12.82
N TYR A 239 7.24 -5.46 -11.74
CA TYR A 239 8.04 -6.45 -11.02
C TYR A 239 8.09 -7.79 -11.76
N ASN A 240 6.98 -8.13 -12.43
CA ASN A 240 6.81 -9.39 -13.13
C ASN A 240 6.62 -9.15 -14.64
N ALA A 241 6.94 -10.17 -15.41
CA ALA A 241 6.45 -10.36 -16.79
C ALA A 241 6.94 -9.37 -17.88
N PHE A 242 8.05 -8.66 -17.68
CA PHE A 242 8.72 -7.97 -18.79
C PHE A 242 10.23 -7.98 -18.56
N ASP A 243 10.98 -7.89 -19.63
CA ASP A 243 12.44 -7.88 -19.57
C ASP A 243 12.97 -6.47 -19.85
N LEU A 244 13.92 -6.03 -19.02
CA LEU A 244 14.66 -4.80 -19.23
C LEU A 244 15.96 -5.14 -19.99
N GLU A 245 15.88 -5.04 -21.31
CA GLU A 245 17.05 -5.20 -22.19
C GLU A 245 17.71 -3.82 -22.39
N LEU A 246 18.49 -3.38 -21.41
CA LEU A 246 19.21 -2.10 -21.46
C LEU A 246 20.58 -2.29 -22.14
N ALA A 247 21.06 -1.25 -22.80
CA ALA A 247 22.41 -1.22 -23.40
C ALA A 247 23.52 -0.97 -22.36
N TYR A 248 23.14 -0.81 -21.09
CA TYR A 248 24.02 -0.52 -19.94
C TYR A 248 23.51 -1.27 -18.72
N SER A 249 24.38 -1.45 -17.72
CA SER A 249 24.01 -2.03 -16.43
C SER A 249 23.60 -0.92 -15.47
N PRO A 250 22.32 -0.85 -15.01
CA PRO A 250 21.90 0.17 -14.05
C PRO A 250 22.20 -0.24 -12.62
N HIS A 251 22.23 0.72 -11.70
CA HIS A 251 22.06 0.47 -10.27
C HIS A 251 20.57 0.22 -9.97
N VAL A 252 20.27 -0.81 -9.20
CA VAL A 252 18.90 -1.20 -8.87
C VAL A 252 18.66 -1.02 -7.39
N VAL A 253 17.66 -0.22 -7.03
CA VAL A 253 17.27 0.04 -5.65
C VAL A 253 15.83 -0.40 -5.42
N MET A 254 15.66 -1.42 -4.61
CA MET A 254 14.35 -1.80 -4.05
C MET A 254 14.12 -0.98 -2.79
N LEU A 255 12.93 -0.42 -2.63
CA LEU A 255 12.62 0.42 -1.48
C LEU A 255 11.35 -0.03 -0.77
N THR A 256 11.50 -0.35 0.50
CA THR A 256 10.39 -0.60 1.43
C THR A 256 10.40 0.43 2.55
N ASP A 257 9.37 1.27 2.60
CA ASP A 257 9.14 2.19 3.72
C ASP A 257 7.75 1.93 4.32
N ILE A 258 7.69 0.98 5.27
CA ILE A 258 6.43 0.60 5.92
C ILE A 258 5.81 1.74 6.73
N LYS A 259 6.61 2.67 7.23
CA LYS A 259 6.11 3.85 7.94
C LYS A 259 5.41 4.81 6.98
N ALA A 260 5.80 4.81 5.71
CA ALA A 260 5.07 5.49 4.64
C ALA A 260 3.81 4.71 4.25
N SER A 261 3.95 3.43 3.94
CA SER A 261 2.81 2.55 3.60
C SER A 261 3.21 1.08 3.63
N ALA A 262 2.35 0.23 4.17
CA ALA A 262 2.48 -1.23 4.07
C ALA A 262 2.55 -1.74 2.62
N TYR A 263 1.97 -1.02 1.66
CA TYR A 263 2.04 -1.38 0.22
C TYR A 263 3.46 -1.31 -0.38
N THR A 264 4.43 -0.74 0.33
CA THR A 264 5.84 -0.74 -0.10
C THR A 264 6.59 -2.01 0.26
N MET A 265 6.01 -2.88 1.10
CA MET A 265 6.64 -4.15 1.46
C MET A 265 6.89 -5.01 0.22
N LEU A 266 8.06 -5.63 0.18
CA LEU A 266 8.48 -6.57 -0.86
C LEU A 266 8.69 -7.94 -0.24
N ASP A 267 8.14 -8.96 -0.86
CA ASP A 267 8.43 -10.34 -0.51
C ASP A 267 9.79 -10.73 -1.09
N ILE A 268 10.72 -11.11 -0.22
CA ILE A 268 12.11 -11.40 -0.60
C ILE A 268 12.19 -12.59 -1.56
N HIS A 269 11.40 -13.64 -1.33
CA HIS A 269 11.41 -14.86 -2.14
C HIS A 269 10.65 -14.73 -3.47
N THR A 270 9.81 -13.71 -3.62
CA THR A 270 9.05 -13.47 -4.85
C THR A 270 9.41 -12.14 -5.49
N ASP A 271 9.04 -11.01 -4.91
CA ASP A 271 9.19 -9.70 -5.54
C ASP A 271 10.65 -9.34 -5.79
N CYS A 272 11.52 -9.50 -4.77
CA CYS A 272 12.94 -9.16 -4.91
C CYS A 272 13.62 -10.04 -5.97
N VAL A 273 13.31 -11.34 -6.01
CA VAL A 273 13.82 -12.27 -7.02
C VAL A 273 13.33 -11.89 -8.41
N GLN A 274 12.04 -11.56 -8.55
CA GLN A 274 11.47 -11.16 -9.84
C GLN A 274 12.08 -9.85 -10.33
N ILE A 275 12.23 -8.84 -9.48
CA ILE A 275 12.86 -7.56 -9.81
C ILE A 275 14.30 -7.78 -10.29
N ALA A 276 15.09 -8.51 -9.54
CA ALA A 276 16.47 -8.81 -9.89
C ALA A 276 16.58 -9.53 -11.26
N GLY A 277 15.67 -10.46 -11.54
CA GLY A 277 15.60 -11.19 -12.80
C GLY A 277 15.15 -10.39 -14.02
N ARG A 278 14.70 -9.13 -13.88
CA ARG A 278 14.27 -8.29 -15.03
C ARG A 278 15.42 -7.81 -15.90
N PHE A 279 16.62 -7.67 -15.35
CA PHE A 279 17.77 -7.08 -16.02
C PHE A 279 18.58 -8.14 -16.79
N ARG A 280 18.16 -8.47 -18.01
CA ARG A 280 18.74 -9.57 -18.81
C ARG A 280 20.19 -9.35 -19.20
N ASN A 281 20.61 -8.10 -19.36
CA ASN A 281 21.98 -7.73 -19.71
C ASN A 281 22.87 -7.44 -18.48
N GLY A 282 22.37 -7.74 -17.28
CA GLY A 282 23.05 -7.50 -16.02
C GLY A 282 22.68 -6.17 -15.37
N LEU A 283 23.13 -6.00 -14.14
CA LEU A 283 23.00 -4.80 -13.32
C LEU A 283 24.35 -4.51 -12.65
N ASP A 284 24.58 -3.26 -12.30
CA ASP A 284 25.85 -2.82 -11.70
C ASP A 284 25.85 -3.03 -10.18
N SER A 285 24.75 -2.70 -9.53
CA SER A 285 24.52 -3.03 -8.12
C SER A 285 23.04 -3.31 -7.83
N LEU A 286 22.79 -4.14 -6.83
CA LEU A 286 21.45 -4.42 -6.32
C LEU A 286 21.40 -4.07 -4.84
N THR A 287 20.46 -3.21 -4.46
CA THR A 287 20.32 -2.74 -3.09
C THR A 287 18.85 -2.80 -2.65
N HIS A 288 18.59 -3.27 -1.44
CA HIS A 288 17.29 -3.14 -0.80
C HIS A 288 17.39 -2.25 0.45
N ILE A 289 16.80 -1.06 0.38
CA ILE A 289 16.67 -0.15 1.52
C ILE A 289 15.30 -0.38 2.14
N TYR A 290 15.26 -0.69 3.45
CA TYR A 290 14.00 -1.02 4.12
C TYR A 290 13.93 -0.46 5.53
N THR A 291 12.70 -0.25 5.98
CA THR A 291 12.35 0.10 7.37
C THR A 291 11.59 -1.04 8.03
N THR A 292 11.60 -1.10 9.35
CA THR A 292 10.86 -2.08 10.16
C THR A 292 9.83 -1.40 11.06
N ASP A 293 8.86 -2.18 11.57
CA ASP A 293 7.87 -1.71 12.54
C ASP A 293 7.58 -2.80 13.57
N HIS A 294 8.09 -2.62 14.78
CA HIS A 294 7.88 -3.54 15.90
C HIS A 294 6.40 -3.69 16.35
N SER A 295 5.49 -2.87 15.83
CA SER A 295 4.06 -3.04 16.08
C SER A 295 3.40 -4.11 15.20
N LEU A 296 4.09 -4.58 14.16
CA LEU A 296 3.61 -5.66 13.31
C LEU A 296 3.59 -6.99 14.09
N PRO A 297 2.59 -7.84 13.86
CA PRO A 297 2.51 -9.13 14.56
C PRO A 297 3.62 -10.08 14.07
N THR A 298 4.12 -10.92 14.97
CA THR A 298 5.07 -11.99 14.65
C THR A 298 4.36 -13.34 14.63
N LEU A 299 3.73 -13.66 13.50
CA LEU A 299 2.93 -14.88 13.37
C LEU A 299 3.70 -15.97 12.62
N SER A 300 3.66 -17.18 13.14
CA SER A 300 4.06 -18.39 12.42
C SER A 300 2.95 -18.83 11.45
N ARG A 301 3.31 -19.62 10.45
CA ARG A 301 2.34 -20.21 9.51
C ARG A 301 1.25 -21.02 10.23
N GLU A 302 1.60 -21.70 11.33
CA GLU A 302 0.64 -22.48 12.11
C GLU A 302 -0.37 -21.58 12.84
N GLU A 303 0.10 -20.50 13.47
CA GLU A 303 -0.80 -19.51 14.11
C GLU A 303 -1.73 -18.84 13.12
N ILE A 304 -1.25 -18.53 11.91
CA ILE A 304 -2.09 -18.00 10.84
C ILE A 304 -3.19 -19.01 10.47
N ARG A 305 -2.85 -20.29 10.30
CA ARG A 305 -3.84 -21.34 10.00
C ARG A 305 -4.86 -21.50 11.11
N ILE A 306 -4.44 -21.46 12.38
CA ILE A 306 -5.38 -21.52 13.53
C ILE A 306 -6.34 -20.33 13.46
N ASN A 307 -5.84 -19.12 13.19
CA ASN A 307 -6.69 -17.94 13.06
C ASN A 307 -7.67 -18.05 11.89
N GLN A 308 -7.20 -18.51 10.73
CA GLN A 308 -8.06 -18.74 9.55
C GLN A 308 -9.17 -19.76 9.85
N PHE A 309 -8.83 -20.86 10.53
CA PHE A 309 -9.80 -21.87 10.95
C PHE A 309 -10.83 -21.30 11.94
N ALA A 310 -10.40 -20.48 12.89
CA ALA A 310 -11.31 -19.81 13.82
C ALA A 310 -12.30 -18.89 13.10
N HIS A 311 -11.83 -18.10 12.13
CA HIS A 311 -12.68 -17.24 11.30
C HIS A 311 -13.65 -18.05 10.42
N GLU A 312 -13.19 -19.16 9.85
CA GLU A 312 -14.05 -20.10 9.12
C GLU A 312 -15.16 -20.67 10.02
N HIS A 313 -14.79 -21.11 11.22
CA HIS A 313 -15.75 -21.66 12.18
C HIS A 313 -16.81 -20.60 12.57
N ALA A 314 -16.40 -19.39 12.86
CA ALA A 314 -17.30 -18.27 13.15
C ALA A 314 -18.25 -17.99 11.97
N TYR A 315 -17.73 -17.93 10.75
CA TYR A 315 -18.52 -17.73 9.54
C TYR A 315 -19.57 -18.83 9.35
N ASN A 316 -19.19 -20.10 9.49
CA ASN A 316 -20.09 -21.24 9.33
C ASN A 316 -21.18 -21.27 10.41
N THR A 317 -20.86 -20.86 11.64
CA THR A 317 -21.84 -20.71 12.73
C THR A 317 -22.89 -19.66 12.39
N ILE A 318 -22.45 -18.47 11.96
CA ILE A 318 -23.37 -17.38 11.56
C ILE A 318 -24.18 -17.78 10.32
N ARG A 319 -23.58 -18.49 9.36
CA ARG A 319 -24.30 -19.01 8.17
C ARG A 319 -25.42 -20.00 8.57
N THR A 320 -25.19 -20.81 9.58
CA THR A 320 -26.23 -21.70 10.10
C THR A 320 -27.40 -20.91 10.72
N LEU A 321 -27.10 -19.85 11.48
CA LEU A 321 -28.10 -18.93 12.02
C LEU A 321 -28.86 -18.18 10.91
N TYR A 322 -28.13 -17.69 9.90
CA TYR A 322 -28.74 -17.07 8.73
C TYR A 322 -29.75 -17.98 8.01
N ASN A 323 -29.38 -19.26 7.82
CA ASN A 323 -30.24 -20.24 7.16
C ASN A 323 -31.48 -20.62 8.00
N SER A 324 -31.40 -20.51 9.31
CA SER A 324 -32.51 -20.81 10.25
C SER A 324 -33.29 -19.57 10.68
N ALA A 325 -32.97 -18.40 10.17
CA ALA A 325 -33.60 -17.13 10.53
C ALA A 325 -35.11 -17.13 10.19
N SER A 326 -35.92 -16.67 11.12
CA SER A 326 -37.38 -16.65 11.02
C SER A 326 -37.91 -15.35 10.41
N SER A 327 -37.08 -14.31 10.35
CA SER A 327 -37.49 -13.00 9.84
C SER A 327 -36.43 -12.41 8.88
N GLU A 328 -36.87 -11.51 8.00
CA GLU A 328 -35.95 -10.77 7.11
C GLU A 328 -34.97 -9.88 7.91
N ALA A 329 -35.37 -9.36 9.06
CA ALA A 329 -34.49 -8.56 9.92
C ALA A 329 -33.34 -9.41 10.47
N GLU A 330 -33.61 -10.65 10.93
CA GLU A 330 -32.58 -11.59 11.36
C GLU A 330 -31.65 -11.98 10.20
N LYS A 331 -32.19 -12.30 9.01
CA LYS A 331 -31.39 -12.59 7.82
C LYS A 331 -30.46 -11.43 7.46
N ASN A 332 -30.96 -10.19 7.47
CA ASN A 332 -30.14 -9.02 7.18
C ASN A 332 -29.01 -8.88 8.20
N ALA A 333 -29.30 -9.00 9.50
CA ALA A 333 -28.30 -8.88 10.56
C ALA A 333 -27.20 -9.96 10.44
N PHE A 334 -27.59 -11.22 10.26
CA PHE A 334 -26.62 -12.32 10.07
C PHE A 334 -25.83 -12.16 8.74
N GLY A 335 -26.49 -11.70 7.68
CA GLY A 335 -25.84 -11.41 6.41
C GLY A 335 -24.78 -10.31 6.51
N GLU A 336 -25.06 -9.24 7.26
CA GLU A 336 -24.06 -8.20 7.56
C GLU A 336 -22.89 -8.73 8.39
N ALA A 337 -23.19 -9.51 9.42
CA ALA A 337 -22.16 -10.15 10.23
C ALA A 337 -21.25 -11.06 9.40
N MET A 338 -21.83 -11.89 8.52
CA MET A 338 -21.04 -12.74 7.60
C MET A 338 -20.14 -11.92 6.69
N ARG A 339 -20.65 -10.83 6.08
CA ARG A 339 -19.86 -9.94 5.20
C ARG A 339 -18.72 -9.25 5.92
N SER A 340 -18.84 -8.98 7.22
CA SER A 340 -17.80 -8.34 8.03
C SER A 340 -16.66 -9.28 8.45
N LEU A 341 -16.86 -10.60 8.37
CA LEU A 341 -15.85 -11.58 8.76
C LEU A 341 -14.73 -11.68 7.70
N PRO A 342 -13.44 -11.74 8.11
CA PRO A 342 -12.32 -11.91 7.19
C PRO A 342 -12.47 -13.11 6.25
N PHE A 343 -13.03 -14.22 6.75
CA PHE A 343 -13.24 -15.44 5.96
C PHE A 343 -14.18 -15.25 4.75
N ASN A 344 -15.05 -14.23 4.77
CA ASN A 344 -15.91 -13.91 3.62
C ASN A 344 -15.10 -13.59 2.35
N LYS A 345 -13.94 -12.98 2.48
CA LYS A 345 -13.00 -12.70 1.36
C LYS A 345 -12.31 -13.96 0.84
N MET A 346 -12.34 -15.04 1.60
CA MET A 346 -11.73 -16.33 1.24
C MET A 346 -12.73 -17.28 0.53
N LEU A 347 -13.84 -16.75 0.04
CA LEU A 347 -14.86 -17.51 -0.66
C LEU A 347 -15.01 -17.03 -2.09
N TYR A 348 -15.30 -17.97 -2.99
CA TYR A 348 -15.83 -17.65 -4.31
C TYR A 348 -17.26 -17.09 -4.21
N PRO A 349 -17.77 -16.40 -5.26
CA PRO A 349 -19.16 -15.93 -5.29
C PRO A 349 -20.23 -17.03 -5.08
N ASP A 350 -19.89 -18.28 -5.39
CA ASP A 350 -20.77 -19.45 -5.17
C ASP A 350 -20.71 -20.00 -3.73
N GLY A 351 -19.95 -19.34 -2.85
CA GLY A 351 -19.79 -19.70 -1.44
C GLY A 351 -18.82 -20.85 -1.15
N LYS A 352 -18.11 -21.35 -2.17
CA LYS A 352 -17.04 -22.34 -1.98
C LYS A 352 -15.75 -21.67 -1.54
N LYS A 353 -14.87 -22.43 -0.86
CA LYS A 353 -13.56 -21.94 -0.44
C LYS A 353 -12.70 -21.59 -1.66
N ASN A 354 -12.14 -20.40 -1.65
CA ASN A 354 -11.07 -19.98 -2.54
C ASN A 354 -9.72 -20.20 -1.83
N TYR A 355 -9.10 -21.33 -2.09
CA TYR A 355 -7.82 -21.68 -1.47
C TYR A 355 -6.70 -20.72 -1.85
N PHE A 356 -6.76 -20.09 -3.03
CA PHE A 356 -5.78 -19.09 -3.44
C PHE A 356 -5.88 -17.82 -2.59
N ALA A 357 -7.10 -17.40 -2.21
CA ALA A 357 -7.29 -16.29 -1.28
C ALA A 357 -6.86 -16.63 0.14
N ILE A 358 -7.00 -17.90 0.57
CA ILE A 358 -6.48 -18.39 1.85
C ILE A 358 -4.95 -18.36 1.85
N ASP A 359 -4.34 -18.82 0.75
CA ASP A 359 -2.89 -18.81 0.58
C ASP A 359 -2.34 -17.37 0.51
N ASN A 360 -3.08 -16.45 -0.12
CA ASN A 360 -2.75 -15.02 -0.16
C ASN A 360 -2.76 -14.41 1.25
N ASP A 361 -3.83 -14.59 2.05
CA ASP A 361 -3.89 -14.12 3.44
C ASP A 361 -2.73 -14.69 4.28
N THR A 362 -2.35 -15.94 4.02
CA THR A 362 -1.20 -16.55 4.69
C THR A 362 0.10 -15.87 4.29
N ASN A 363 0.30 -15.63 2.99
CA ASN A 363 1.49 -14.99 2.46
C ASN A 363 1.64 -13.54 2.96
N ASP A 364 0.55 -12.77 2.92
CA ASP A 364 0.54 -11.37 3.36
C ASP A 364 0.86 -11.24 4.86
N ARG A 365 0.26 -12.09 5.70
CA ARG A 365 0.55 -12.08 7.14
C ARG A 365 1.97 -12.53 7.47
N LEU A 366 2.55 -13.45 6.70
CA LEU A 366 3.96 -13.83 6.84
C LEU A 366 4.88 -12.70 6.41
N MET A 367 4.52 -11.98 5.33
CA MET A 367 5.24 -10.80 4.88
C MET A 367 5.18 -9.69 5.94
N ASP A 368 4.01 -9.36 6.49
CA ASP A 368 3.88 -8.42 7.61
C ASP A 368 4.79 -8.82 8.78
N SER A 369 4.76 -10.11 9.16
CA SER A 369 5.59 -10.63 10.26
C SER A 369 7.08 -10.53 9.99
N SER A 370 7.50 -10.57 8.74
CA SER A 370 8.92 -10.47 8.37
C SER A 370 9.50 -9.08 8.58
N TYR A 371 8.65 -8.04 8.46
CA TYR A 371 9.07 -6.65 8.64
C TYR A 371 8.95 -6.14 10.09
N HIS A 372 8.70 -7.04 11.05
CA HIS A 372 8.70 -6.69 12.47
C HIS A 372 10.05 -6.15 12.94
N ASP A 373 11.14 -6.81 12.53
CA ASP A 373 12.53 -6.46 12.88
C ASP A 373 13.50 -6.77 11.72
N SER A 374 14.73 -6.28 11.82
CA SER A 374 15.76 -6.49 10.80
C SER A 374 16.26 -7.93 10.74
N GLU A 375 16.33 -8.62 11.88
CA GLU A 375 16.84 -10.00 11.96
C GLU A 375 16.00 -10.96 11.09
N ARG A 376 14.68 -10.74 11.03
CA ARG A 376 13.75 -11.55 10.21
C ARG A 376 13.97 -11.32 8.71
N ILE A 377 14.14 -10.09 8.28
CA ILE A 377 14.43 -9.77 6.88
C ILE A 377 15.78 -10.35 6.47
N GLU A 378 16.80 -10.18 7.30
CA GLU A 378 18.12 -10.75 7.05
C GLU A 378 18.05 -12.29 6.94
N ALA A 379 17.33 -12.95 7.84
CA ALA A 379 17.14 -14.40 7.79
C ALA A 379 16.47 -14.86 6.49
N LEU A 380 15.50 -14.09 5.97
CA LEU A 380 14.88 -14.39 4.67
C LEU A 380 15.87 -14.25 3.52
N TYR A 381 16.71 -13.21 3.51
CA TYR A 381 17.76 -13.05 2.50
C TYR A 381 18.78 -14.19 2.55
N TYR A 382 19.25 -14.58 3.74
CA TYR A 382 20.18 -15.71 3.89
C TYR A 382 19.56 -17.06 3.49
N SER A 383 18.25 -17.21 3.62
CA SER A 383 17.54 -18.43 3.20
C SER A 383 17.19 -18.45 1.70
N CYS A 384 17.31 -17.31 1.01
CA CYS A 384 17.00 -17.19 -0.40
C CYS A 384 18.20 -17.61 -1.26
N ASN A 385 18.06 -18.70 -2.02
CA ASN A 385 19.12 -19.24 -2.87
C ASN A 385 19.50 -18.31 -4.05
N MET A 386 18.80 -17.19 -4.26
CA MET A 386 19.06 -16.26 -5.36
C MET A 386 20.05 -15.16 -4.99
N PHE A 387 20.31 -14.94 -3.70
CA PHE A 387 21.10 -13.81 -3.23
C PHE A 387 22.31 -14.18 -2.37
N GLN A 388 23.33 -13.33 -2.44
CA GLN A 388 24.44 -13.25 -1.48
C GLN A 388 24.31 -11.91 -0.75
N PRO A 389 23.63 -11.86 0.42
CA PRO A 389 23.35 -10.59 1.09
C PRO A 389 24.57 -10.06 1.87
N SER A 390 24.75 -8.74 1.79
CA SER A 390 25.59 -7.94 2.68
C SER A 390 24.66 -6.99 3.45
N CYS A 391 24.48 -7.25 4.75
CA CYS A 391 23.53 -6.50 5.59
C CYS A 391 24.22 -5.32 6.28
N LEU A 392 23.61 -4.15 6.20
CA LEU A 392 24.06 -2.89 6.79
C LEU A 392 22.93 -2.26 7.59
N GLU A 393 23.28 -1.55 8.65
CA GLU A 393 22.34 -0.80 9.46
C GLU A 393 22.70 0.69 9.49
N TYR A 394 21.77 1.54 9.06
CA TYR A 394 21.94 2.99 9.05
C TYR A 394 20.93 3.66 9.98
N ASN A 395 21.42 4.17 11.10
CA ASN A 395 20.67 4.93 12.07
C ASN A 395 20.98 6.41 11.93
N TYR A 396 20.08 7.14 11.29
CA TYR A 396 20.19 8.59 11.15
C TYR A 396 19.53 9.28 12.34
N PRO A 397 20.04 10.46 12.79
CA PRO A 397 19.29 11.31 13.69
C PRO A 397 17.93 11.61 13.06
N LEU A 398 16.86 11.33 13.80
CA LEU A 398 15.50 11.30 13.29
C LEU A 398 15.06 12.62 12.66
N LYS A 399 14.98 12.67 11.33
CA LYS A 399 14.14 13.61 10.58
C LYS A 399 12.92 12.87 10.02
N ILE A 400 12.08 12.38 10.91
CA ILE A 400 10.86 11.63 10.56
C ILE A 400 9.85 12.51 9.80
N PHE A 401 9.98 13.84 9.93
CA PHE A 401 9.14 14.80 9.24
C PHE A 401 9.20 14.69 7.71
N ASN A 402 10.34 14.40 7.14
CA ASN A 402 10.47 14.18 5.70
C ASN A 402 9.62 13.00 5.22
N ARG A 403 9.33 12.02 6.08
CA ARG A 403 8.40 10.93 5.79
C ARG A 403 6.95 11.38 5.66
N LEU A 404 6.50 12.25 6.55
CA LEU A 404 5.12 12.75 6.53
C LEU A 404 4.83 13.59 5.29
N GLN A 405 5.83 14.28 4.76
CA GLN A 405 5.73 15.00 3.48
C GLN A 405 5.65 14.05 2.29
N LEU A 406 6.32 12.88 2.37
CA LEU A 406 6.30 11.85 1.33
C LEU A 406 5.00 11.03 1.30
N GLU A 407 4.24 11.00 2.39
CA GLU A 407 2.93 10.37 2.43
C GLU A 407 1.90 11.23 1.70
N GLY A 408 1.70 10.98 0.41
CA GLY A 408 0.75 11.72 -0.42
C GLY A 408 -0.67 11.84 0.13
N SER A 409 -1.46 12.67 -0.48
CA SER A 409 -2.75 13.28 -0.08
C SER A 409 -3.90 12.36 0.38
N LYS A 410 -3.71 11.06 0.52
CA LYS A 410 -4.79 10.10 0.86
C LYS A 410 -5.08 9.95 2.35
N MET A 411 -4.21 10.46 3.24
CA MET A 411 -4.42 10.35 4.68
C MET A 411 -5.38 11.44 5.18
N THR A 412 -6.28 11.04 6.07
CA THR A 412 -7.10 12.01 6.81
C THR A 412 -6.22 12.88 7.73
N VAL A 413 -6.66 14.10 8.02
CA VAL A 413 -5.95 15.00 8.97
C VAL A 413 -5.72 14.31 10.33
N ARG A 414 -6.65 13.47 10.76
CA ARG A 414 -6.56 12.72 12.02
C ARG A 414 -5.46 11.66 11.97
N GLU A 415 -5.33 10.93 10.89
CA GLU A 415 -4.26 9.94 10.68
C GLU A 415 -2.90 10.61 10.62
N LYS A 416 -2.78 11.75 9.92
CA LYS A 416 -1.55 12.55 9.90
C LYS A 416 -1.14 12.96 11.32
N ARG A 417 -2.09 13.48 12.12
CA ARG A 417 -1.84 13.86 13.52
C ARG A 417 -1.41 12.68 14.38
N LYS A 418 -2.05 11.52 14.23
CA LYS A 418 -1.66 10.31 14.96
C LYS A 418 -0.20 9.94 14.69
N LYS A 419 0.24 10.00 13.42
CA LYS A 419 1.63 9.73 13.05
C LYS A 419 2.58 10.82 13.57
N MET A 420 2.22 12.11 13.47
CA MET A 420 3.01 13.20 14.03
C MET A 420 3.21 13.03 15.54
N VAL A 421 2.18 12.64 16.28
CA VAL A 421 2.27 12.37 17.72
C VAL A 421 3.17 11.17 18.01
N ALA A 422 3.12 10.12 17.20
CA ALA A 422 4.06 8.99 17.33
C ALA A 422 5.51 9.47 17.16
N CYS A 423 5.77 10.34 16.18
CA CYS A 423 7.08 10.95 15.99
C CYS A 423 7.52 11.81 17.17
N LEU A 424 6.64 12.66 17.67
CA LEU A 424 6.93 13.51 18.85
C LEU A 424 7.20 12.68 20.12
N SER A 425 6.62 11.47 20.22
CA SER A 425 6.85 10.59 21.37
C SER A 425 8.25 9.92 21.38
N GLU A 426 8.95 9.94 20.23
CA GLU A 426 10.32 9.44 20.12
C GLU A 426 11.38 10.49 20.48
N ILE A 427 10.97 11.76 20.65
CA ILE A 427 11.85 12.85 21.06
C ILE A 427 12.09 12.75 22.57
N THR A 428 13.36 12.72 22.98
CA THR A 428 13.77 12.66 24.38
C THR A 428 14.37 13.99 24.85
N GLU A 429 14.10 14.38 26.08
CA GLU A 429 14.77 15.55 26.67
C GLU A 429 16.18 15.20 27.18
N PRO A 430 17.17 16.10 27.08
CA PRO A 430 17.05 17.47 26.57
C PRO A 430 16.96 17.55 25.04
N LEU A 431 16.14 18.47 24.55
CA LEU A 431 15.95 18.69 23.11
C LEU A 431 17.27 19.11 22.45
N SER A 432 17.67 18.41 21.39
CA SER A 432 18.80 18.80 20.54
C SER A 432 18.39 19.95 19.60
N GLU A 433 19.37 20.62 18.99
CA GLU A 433 19.11 21.62 17.94
C GLU A 433 18.31 21.00 16.78
N PHE A 434 18.57 19.74 16.48
CA PHE A 434 17.83 18.93 15.52
C PHE A 434 16.36 18.72 15.88
N ASP A 435 16.07 18.46 17.15
CA ASP A 435 14.70 18.26 17.61
C ASP A 435 13.89 19.54 17.50
N MET A 436 14.52 20.68 17.78
CA MET A 436 13.90 22.00 17.63
C MET A 436 13.57 22.34 16.18
N ASP A 437 14.48 22.06 15.25
CA ASP A 437 14.24 22.25 13.80
C ASP A 437 13.11 21.34 13.33
N TYR A 438 13.08 20.12 13.80
CA TYR A 438 12.07 19.13 13.49
C TYR A 438 10.67 19.55 13.97
N ILE A 439 10.55 19.99 15.22
CA ILE A 439 9.30 20.52 15.77
C ILE A 439 8.86 21.78 14.99
N ASN A 440 9.79 22.63 14.58
CA ASN A 440 9.48 23.82 13.79
C ASN A 440 8.96 23.48 12.38
N GLU A 441 9.47 22.46 11.76
CA GLU A 441 8.94 21.96 10.48
C GLU A 441 7.55 21.35 10.64
N MET A 442 7.32 20.53 11.67
CA MET A 442 5.98 20.03 11.98
C MET A 442 4.98 21.17 12.23
N ARG A 443 5.42 22.26 12.88
CA ARG A 443 4.59 23.44 13.10
C ARG A 443 4.10 24.09 11.81
N LYS A 444 4.89 24.05 10.73
CA LYS A 444 4.47 24.53 9.41
C LYS A 444 3.34 23.69 8.80
N VAL A 445 3.28 22.40 9.14
CA VAL A 445 2.25 21.47 8.64
C VAL A 445 0.98 21.51 9.49
N ASP A 446 1.10 21.46 10.81
CA ASP A 446 -0.03 21.53 11.74
C ASP A 446 0.36 22.33 12.99
N SER A 447 0.21 23.64 12.91
CA SER A 447 0.53 24.57 14.00
C SER A 447 -0.26 24.27 15.27
N LEU A 448 -1.54 23.88 15.15
CA LEU A 448 -2.39 23.55 16.28
C LEU A 448 -1.90 22.30 17.02
N LEU A 449 -1.44 21.27 16.30
CA LEU A 449 -0.92 20.06 16.93
C LEU A 449 0.32 20.36 17.78
N ILE A 450 1.25 21.15 17.24
CA ILE A 450 2.49 21.50 17.94
C ILE A 450 2.19 22.41 19.13
N GLU A 451 1.31 23.38 18.99
CA GLU A 451 0.85 24.22 20.09
C GLU A 451 0.18 23.38 21.20
N ALA A 452 -0.65 22.41 20.83
CA ALA A 452 -1.24 21.47 21.79
C ALA A 452 -0.17 20.60 22.47
N TYR A 453 0.84 20.16 21.74
CA TYR A 453 1.97 19.40 22.29
C TYR A 453 2.72 20.20 23.34
N GLU A 454 3.10 21.43 23.03
CA GLU A 454 3.86 22.29 23.93
C GLU A 454 3.08 22.72 25.20
N LEU A 455 1.77 22.93 25.08
CA LEU A 455 0.93 23.41 26.17
C LEU A 455 0.28 22.31 27.01
N LEU A 456 -0.05 21.18 26.41
CA LEU A 456 -0.88 20.13 27.01
C LEU A 456 -0.16 18.80 27.16
N GLY A 457 0.88 18.55 26.35
CA GLY A 457 1.61 17.29 26.28
C GLY A 457 0.93 16.24 25.37
N LEU A 458 1.66 15.15 25.09
CA LEU A 458 1.23 14.10 24.15
C LEU A 458 0.02 13.31 24.65
N ASP A 459 -0.07 13.04 25.94
CA ASP A 459 -1.15 12.22 26.49
C ASP A 459 -2.51 12.90 26.37
N ALA A 460 -2.55 14.21 26.62
CA ALA A 460 -3.76 15.00 26.43
C ALA A 460 -4.23 14.98 24.96
N ILE A 461 -3.30 15.00 23.99
CA ILE A 461 -3.63 14.92 22.56
C ILE A 461 -4.22 13.55 22.21
N LYS A 462 -3.64 12.46 22.76
CA LYS A 462 -4.14 11.09 22.58
C LYS A 462 -5.55 10.94 23.17
N GLU A 463 -5.80 11.43 24.40
CA GLU A 463 -7.12 11.42 25.03
C GLU A 463 -8.18 12.21 24.25
N MET A 464 -7.79 13.31 23.61
CA MET A 464 -8.64 14.08 22.71
C MET A 464 -8.85 13.40 21.35
N ASN A 465 -8.24 12.23 21.13
CA ASN A 465 -8.33 11.42 19.92
C ASN A 465 -7.98 12.23 18.66
N TYR A 466 -6.93 13.07 18.75
CA TYR A 466 -6.40 13.91 17.68
C TYR A 466 -7.43 14.86 17.06
N SER A 467 -8.52 15.14 17.76
CA SER A 467 -9.64 15.96 17.27
C SER A 467 -9.25 17.43 17.23
N GLN A 468 -9.30 18.04 16.03
CA GLN A 468 -9.04 19.47 15.84
C GLN A 468 -9.88 20.36 16.78
N LYS A 469 -11.17 20.05 16.92
CA LYS A 469 -12.10 20.81 17.75
C LYS A 469 -11.69 20.75 19.23
N ARG A 470 -11.43 19.52 19.74
CA ARG A 470 -11.08 19.31 21.16
C ARG A 470 -9.71 19.92 21.51
N MET A 471 -8.70 19.71 20.65
CA MET A 471 -7.37 20.30 20.84
C MET A 471 -7.44 21.84 20.87
N ASN A 472 -8.12 22.42 19.88
CA ASN A 472 -8.29 23.88 19.83
C ASN A 472 -8.99 24.43 21.07
N GLU A 473 -10.07 23.79 21.55
CA GLU A 473 -10.76 24.16 22.77
C GLU A 473 -9.85 24.06 24.01
N ALA A 474 -9.05 22.99 24.10
CA ALA A 474 -8.13 22.78 25.22
C ALA A 474 -6.96 23.78 25.24
N VAL A 475 -6.37 24.05 24.05
CA VAL A 475 -5.30 25.05 23.88
C VAL A 475 -5.81 26.44 24.26
N ILE A 476 -6.95 26.87 23.73
CA ILE A 476 -7.57 28.15 24.10
C ILE A 476 -7.83 28.20 25.62
N LEU A 477 -8.39 27.14 26.21
CA LEU A 477 -8.68 27.07 27.61
C LEU A 477 -7.40 27.22 28.45
N LYS A 478 -6.30 26.61 28.04
CA LYS A 478 -5.01 26.70 28.73
C LYS A 478 -4.41 28.09 28.64
N GLN A 479 -4.44 28.73 27.47
CA GLN A 479 -3.95 30.09 27.24
C GLN A 479 -4.81 31.12 27.99
N VAL A 480 -6.12 30.96 27.89
CA VAL A 480 -7.12 31.83 28.54
C VAL A 480 -7.02 31.76 30.07
N LYS A 481 -6.70 30.60 30.64
CA LYS A 481 -6.50 30.41 32.06
C LYS A 481 -5.08 30.80 32.56
N GLY A 482 -4.23 31.32 31.68
CA GLY A 482 -2.93 31.84 32.08
C GLY A 482 -3.06 33.05 33.04
N ASN A 483 -2.25 33.11 34.09
CA ASN A 483 -2.33 34.12 35.14
C ASN A 483 -2.36 35.58 34.63
N LYS A 484 -1.64 35.86 33.52
CA LYS A 484 -1.62 37.20 32.92
C LYS A 484 -2.96 37.55 32.24
N THR A 485 -3.56 36.59 31.53
CA THR A 485 -4.85 36.75 30.85
C THR A 485 -5.97 36.97 31.85
N ILE A 486 -6.02 36.13 32.90
CA ILE A 486 -7.01 36.25 33.98
C ILE A 486 -6.93 37.64 34.62
N LYS A 487 -5.71 38.12 34.95
CA LYS A 487 -5.51 39.42 35.55
C LYS A 487 -6.02 40.57 34.69
N LEU A 488 -5.77 40.54 33.37
CA LEU A 488 -6.24 41.58 32.46
C LEU A 488 -7.76 41.53 32.27
N VAL A 489 -8.33 40.34 32.15
CA VAL A 489 -9.79 40.17 31.99
C VAL A 489 -10.52 40.65 33.28
N LYS A 490 -10.02 40.30 34.49
CA LYS A 490 -10.59 40.80 35.74
C LYS A 490 -10.45 42.30 35.95
N ASN A 491 -9.45 42.92 35.35
CA ASN A 491 -9.33 44.38 35.35
C ASN A 491 -10.36 45.05 34.44
N SER A 492 -10.67 44.45 33.31
CA SER A 492 -11.61 45.00 32.30
C SER A 492 -13.08 44.70 32.61
N PHE A 493 -13.36 43.58 33.28
CA PHE A 493 -14.72 43.16 33.60
C PHE A 493 -14.92 43.04 35.11
N LYS A 494 -16.07 43.55 35.62
CA LYS A 494 -16.39 43.55 37.04
C LYS A 494 -17.68 42.76 37.31
N VAL A 495 -17.64 41.94 38.37
CA VAL A 495 -18.83 41.26 38.89
C VAL A 495 -19.89 42.29 39.26
N GLY A 496 -21.16 41.98 39.07
CA GLY A 496 -22.27 42.87 39.32
C GLY A 496 -22.64 43.77 38.15
N ASN A 497 -21.90 43.74 37.02
CA ASN A 497 -22.17 44.54 35.84
C ASN A 497 -22.70 43.71 34.67
N LYS A 498 -23.38 44.38 33.76
CA LYS A 498 -23.92 43.84 32.52
C LYS A 498 -23.08 44.32 31.34
N TYR A 499 -22.64 43.40 30.51
CA TYR A 499 -21.84 43.71 29.30
C TYR A 499 -22.52 43.11 28.05
N LYS A 500 -22.59 43.91 26.98
CA LYS A 500 -23.09 43.41 25.68
C LYS A 500 -22.11 42.40 25.09
N CYS A 501 -22.62 41.45 24.31
CA CYS A 501 -21.76 40.49 23.60
C CYS A 501 -20.71 41.18 22.73
N SER A 502 -21.05 42.29 22.08
CA SER A 502 -20.11 43.10 21.28
C SER A 502 -18.99 43.72 22.09
N GLU A 503 -19.31 44.25 23.27
CA GLU A 503 -18.34 44.85 24.20
C GLU A 503 -17.38 43.76 24.73
N ILE A 504 -17.92 42.60 25.10
CA ILE A 504 -17.13 41.44 25.55
C ILE A 504 -16.18 40.99 24.45
N VAL A 505 -16.67 40.82 23.21
CA VAL A 505 -15.85 40.42 22.08
C VAL A 505 -14.74 41.42 21.79
N SER A 506 -15.06 42.70 21.74
CA SER A 506 -14.09 43.77 21.47
C SER A 506 -12.96 43.78 22.53
N GLU A 507 -13.32 43.72 23.80
CA GLU A 507 -12.35 43.83 24.91
C GLU A 507 -11.51 42.54 25.05
N LEU A 508 -12.12 41.35 24.87
CA LEU A 508 -11.36 40.10 24.87
C LEU A 508 -10.42 40.01 23.67
N THR A 509 -10.83 40.50 22.48
CA THR A 509 -9.96 40.57 21.30
C THR A 509 -8.75 41.44 21.59
N ARG A 510 -8.97 42.63 22.15
CA ARG A 510 -7.88 43.53 22.55
C ARG A 510 -6.90 42.91 23.56
N ILE A 511 -7.41 42.19 24.55
CA ILE A 511 -6.58 41.52 25.59
C ILE A 511 -5.78 40.38 24.95
N PHE A 512 -6.38 39.61 24.06
CA PHE A 512 -5.72 38.48 23.41
C PHE A 512 -4.66 38.96 22.42
N GLU A 513 -4.92 40.01 21.63
CA GLU A 513 -3.91 40.67 20.80
C GLU A 513 -2.73 41.19 21.62
N LEU A 514 -2.98 41.85 22.76
CA LEU A 514 -1.94 42.35 23.64
C LEU A 514 -1.03 41.24 24.19
N LEU A 515 -1.56 40.03 24.38
CA LEU A 515 -0.84 38.86 24.87
C LEU A 515 -0.35 37.94 23.77
N ASN A 516 -0.52 38.34 22.51
CA ASN A 516 -0.18 37.54 21.33
C ASN A 516 -0.89 36.17 21.28
N ILE A 517 -2.11 36.11 21.85
CA ILE A 517 -2.96 34.91 21.83
C ILE A 517 -3.82 34.99 20.56
N HIS A 518 -3.65 34.04 19.61
CA HIS A 518 -4.39 33.97 18.36
C HIS A 518 -5.36 32.79 18.39
N PRO A 519 -6.57 32.97 18.91
CA PRO A 519 -7.55 31.87 18.90
C PRO A 519 -7.96 31.53 17.48
N HIS A 520 -7.87 30.26 17.10
CA HIS A 520 -8.27 29.74 15.79
C HIS A 520 -9.80 29.83 15.51
N LYS A 521 -10.58 30.36 16.44
CA LYS A 521 -12.01 30.64 16.30
C LYS A 521 -12.30 32.09 16.65
N THR A 522 -13.31 32.63 15.97
CA THR A 522 -13.88 33.93 16.30
C THR A 522 -14.25 34.00 17.78
N ILE A 523 -13.71 34.96 18.50
CA ILE A 523 -14.07 35.26 19.88
C ILE A 523 -15.58 35.58 19.92
N ARG A 524 -16.30 34.97 20.86
CA ARG A 524 -17.75 35.18 21.03
C ARG A 524 -18.01 35.75 22.42
N GLY A 525 -19.18 36.39 22.57
CA GLY A 525 -19.57 36.88 23.91
C GLY A 525 -19.61 35.79 24.99
N GLU A 526 -19.85 34.53 24.59
CA GLU A 526 -19.82 33.37 25.49
C GLU A 526 -18.43 33.04 26.03
N THR A 527 -17.34 33.53 25.42
CA THR A 527 -15.97 33.32 25.86
C THR A 527 -15.73 33.87 27.29
N ILE A 528 -16.52 34.85 27.72
CA ILE A 528 -16.47 35.40 29.07
C ILE A 528 -16.76 34.37 30.17
N ARG A 529 -17.47 33.30 29.86
CA ARG A 529 -17.79 32.19 30.76
C ARG A 529 -16.57 31.40 31.24
N TYR A 530 -15.44 31.59 30.61
CA TYR A 530 -14.18 30.98 31.08
C TYR A 530 -13.63 31.68 32.32
N TYR A 531 -14.05 32.91 32.57
CA TYR A 531 -13.53 33.77 33.66
C TYR A 531 -14.55 34.07 34.74
N PHE A 532 -15.83 34.11 34.35
CA PHE A 532 -16.93 34.49 35.22
C PHE A 532 -18.11 33.54 35.13
N ASP A 533 -18.78 33.33 36.23
CA ASP A 533 -20.13 32.81 36.21
C ASP A 533 -21.07 33.91 35.71
N VAL A 534 -21.95 33.57 34.73
CA VAL A 534 -22.71 34.59 34.04
C VAL A 534 -24.15 34.15 33.76
N SER A 535 -25.05 35.10 33.86
CA SER A 535 -26.44 34.93 33.47
C SER A 535 -26.74 35.71 32.16
N PRO A 536 -27.32 35.07 31.14
CA PRO A 536 -27.68 35.76 29.89
C PRO A 536 -28.74 36.85 30.16
N CYS A 537 -28.50 38.03 29.60
CA CYS A 537 -29.42 39.16 29.76
C CYS A 537 -29.59 39.93 28.46
N LYS A 538 -30.58 40.85 28.43
CA LYS A 538 -30.81 41.82 27.35
C LYS A 538 -30.51 43.21 27.87
N ILE A 539 -29.77 44.00 27.09
CA ILE A 539 -29.23 45.30 27.51
C ILE A 539 -29.72 46.41 26.60
N GLY A 540 -30.09 47.55 27.18
CA GLY A 540 -30.47 48.77 26.51
C GLY A 540 -31.85 48.71 25.82
N LYS A 541 -32.29 49.85 25.24
CA LYS A 541 -33.58 50.00 24.56
C LYS A 541 -33.73 49.07 23.34
N LYS A 542 -32.61 48.70 22.71
CA LYS A 542 -32.59 47.77 21.56
C LYS A 542 -32.55 46.28 21.98
N ARG A 543 -32.61 45.97 23.28
CA ARG A 543 -32.61 44.59 23.82
C ARG A 543 -31.47 43.71 23.27
N GLU A 544 -30.27 44.26 23.14
CA GLU A 544 -29.09 43.58 22.65
C GLU A 544 -28.71 42.41 23.58
N ARG A 545 -28.18 41.34 23.05
CA ARG A 545 -27.71 40.19 23.83
C ARG A 545 -26.50 40.58 24.62
N GLY A 546 -26.44 40.14 25.89
CA GLY A 546 -25.33 40.36 26.79
C GLY A 546 -25.33 39.37 27.95
N TYR A 547 -24.37 39.57 28.87
CA TYR A 547 -24.21 38.75 30.07
C TYR A 547 -24.11 39.64 31.29
N TYR A 548 -24.75 39.20 32.38
CA TYR A 548 -24.59 39.73 33.71
C TYR A 548 -23.57 38.87 34.43
N LEU A 549 -22.50 39.41 34.96
CA LEU A 549 -21.41 38.73 35.66
C LEU A 549 -21.80 38.51 37.11
N THR A 550 -21.94 37.26 37.53
CA THR A 550 -22.42 36.91 38.89
C THR A 550 -21.33 36.58 39.86
N ALA A 551 -20.24 35.93 39.40
CA ALA A 551 -19.09 35.58 40.22
C ALA A 551 -17.83 35.42 39.37
N GLU A 552 -16.64 35.52 39.97
CA GLU A 552 -15.37 35.13 39.36
C GLU A 552 -15.21 33.60 39.47
N LEU A 553 -14.80 32.94 38.38
CA LEU A 553 -14.56 31.50 38.37
C LEU A 553 -13.09 31.11 38.64
N LEU A 554 -12.13 32.04 38.50
CA LEU A 554 -10.70 31.81 38.57
C LEU A 554 -9.99 32.80 39.47
#